data_b7e456c2e74ea622621016a29b187c7c
#
_entry.id   b7e456c2e74ea622621016a29b187c7c
#
_cell.length_a   1.000
_cell.length_b   1.000
_cell.length_c   1.000
_cell.angle_alpha   90.00
_cell.angle_beta   90.00
_cell.angle_gamma   90.00
#
_symmetry.space_group_name_H-M   'P 1'
#
loop_
_entity.id
_entity.type
_entity.pdbx_description
1 polymer ?
#
loop_
_entity_poly.entity_id
_entity_poly.type
_entity_poly.pdbx_seq_one_letter_code
_entity_poly.pdbx_strand_id
1 'polypeptide(L)'
;MILCISQDNSPTEVVMSIVTISHAPYSGGSEIAEKIASVLNYRCVDREVLIEASRRYGIPEAKYAEILEAEGHWWERWMESLRLYRITLQAAMCEVAQEGPLIYYGRAGQELFPGISHVLKVLIVAPMEYRMQEVKSQKGLDGENAKHFLRELDRVRSRRMRALFNTEWQDPVGYDLVINSSRIATDSAAHLISQTVQREEFRPTAESEKTFQDLRTTARVQAALITSPKTRNIILNVRSDGGQVHISGILADPDLEKEIVRIAKDVVGVTDVMTDIEPPPIEYMHP
;
A
#
# COMPACT_ATOMS: atom_id res chain seq x y z
N MET A 1 43.71 16.92 28.57
CA MET A 1 43.72 16.19 27.30
C MET A 1 42.26 16.14 26.82
N ILE A 2 41.89 17.15 26.03
CA ILE A 2 40.49 17.34 25.54
C ILE A 2 40.41 16.57 24.24
N LEU A 3 39.60 15.50 24.22
CA LEU A 3 39.26 14.78 23.01
C LEU A 3 38.30 15.67 22.20
N CYS A 4 38.79 16.21 21.09
CA CYS A 4 37.94 16.74 20.03
C CYS A 4 37.15 15.60 19.41
N ILE A 5 35.85 15.60 19.63
CA ILE A 5 34.91 14.79 18.82
C ILE A 5 34.79 15.53 17.50
N SER A 6 35.39 14.98 16.45
CA SER A 6 35.17 15.45 15.10
C SER A 6 33.69 15.21 14.73
N GLN A 7 32.96 16.30 14.53
CA GLN A 7 31.66 16.26 13.85
C GLN A 7 31.94 15.89 12.38
N ASP A 8 31.68 14.66 12.06
CA ASP A 8 31.70 14.18 10.68
C ASP A 8 30.49 14.80 9.97
N ASN A 9 30.75 15.88 9.26
CA ASN A 9 29.77 16.63 8.48
C ASN A 9 29.73 16.09 7.05
N SER A 10 29.60 14.75 6.92
CA SER A 10 29.25 14.13 5.66
C SER A 10 27.85 14.61 5.26
N PRO A 11 27.60 15.01 4.00
CA PRO A 11 26.25 15.29 3.55
C PRO A 11 25.43 14.03 3.80
N THR A 12 24.38 14.16 4.60
CA THR A 12 23.46 13.07 4.90
C THR A 12 22.87 12.64 3.56
N GLU A 13 23.37 11.53 3.04
CA GLU A 13 22.79 10.85 1.89
C GLU A 13 21.31 10.69 2.19
N VAL A 14 20.44 11.21 1.33
CA VAL A 14 18.98 11.14 1.54
C VAL A 14 18.58 9.69 1.41
N VAL A 15 18.55 9.00 2.53
CA VAL A 15 18.18 7.58 2.59
C VAL A 15 16.71 7.46 2.24
N MET A 16 16.38 6.80 1.14
CA MET A 16 15.03 6.61 0.61
C MET A 16 14.24 5.56 1.41
N SER A 17 14.18 5.68 2.74
CA SER A 17 13.42 4.77 3.58
C SER A 17 11.93 5.13 3.56
N ILE A 18 11.09 4.11 3.62
CA ILE A 18 9.63 4.24 3.62
C ILE A 18 9.11 3.74 4.98
N VAL A 19 8.21 4.49 5.59
CA VAL A 19 7.46 4.04 6.77
C VAL A 19 5.99 3.92 6.41
N THR A 20 5.40 2.76 6.63
CA THR A 20 3.95 2.59 6.49
C THR A 20 3.32 2.43 7.86
N ILE A 21 2.32 3.26 8.16
CA ILE A 21 1.61 3.28 9.44
C ILE A 21 0.16 2.87 9.24
N SER A 22 -0.16 1.65 9.63
CA SER A 22 -1.53 1.18 9.82
C SER A 22 -1.94 1.44 11.27
N HIS A 23 -3.22 1.73 11.50
CA HIS A 23 -3.66 2.08 12.85
C HIS A 23 -5.09 1.60 13.13
N ALA A 24 -5.39 1.25 14.37
CA ALA A 24 -6.77 1.08 14.80
C ALA A 24 -7.50 2.44 14.76
N PRO A 25 -8.75 2.50 14.30
CA PRO A 25 -9.52 3.75 14.36
C PRO A 25 -9.51 4.34 15.76
N TYR A 26 -9.26 5.64 15.86
CA TYR A 26 -9.19 6.37 17.15
C TYR A 26 -8.05 5.91 18.08
N SER A 27 -6.94 5.46 17.54
CA SER A 27 -5.74 5.12 18.32
C SER A 27 -4.66 6.21 18.32
N GLY A 28 -4.93 7.42 17.83
CA GLY A 28 -3.94 8.51 17.78
C GLY A 28 -2.83 8.32 16.73
N GLY A 29 -3.06 7.46 15.74
CA GLY A 29 -2.05 7.15 14.71
C GLY A 29 -1.68 8.33 13.82
N SER A 30 -2.61 9.28 13.54
CA SER A 30 -2.35 10.48 12.74
C SER A 30 -1.32 11.39 13.38
N GLU A 31 -1.49 11.67 14.68
CA GLU A 31 -0.58 12.55 15.44
C GLU A 31 0.84 11.93 15.49
N ILE A 32 0.93 10.60 15.63
CA ILE A 32 2.21 9.90 15.59
C ILE A 32 2.84 10.04 14.20
N ALA A 33 2.09 9.86 13.12
CA ALA A 33 2.60 9.97 11.74
C ALA A 33 3.12 11.39 11.43
N GLU A 34 2.36 12.42 11.80
CA GLU A 34 2.76 13.84 11.64
C GLU A 34 4.02 14.16 12.44
N LYS A 35 4.11 13.64 13.66
CA LYS A 35 5.29 13.83 14.51
C LYS A 35 6.54 13.18 13.91
N ILE A 36 6.44 11.96 13.39
CA ILE A 36 7.56 11.27 12.73
C ILE A 36 7.97 12.05 11.49
N ALA A 37 7.01 12.51 10.69
CA ALA A 37 7.28 13.31 9.50
C ALA A 37 8.09 14.57 9.84
N SER A 38 7.71 15.26 10.91
CA SER A 38 8.44 16.43 11.41
C SER A 38 9.85 16.09 11.89
N VAL A 39 10.02 14.98 12.64
CA VAL A 39 11.32 14.58 13.20
C VAL A 39 12.30 14.13 12.11
N LEU A 40 11.83 13.38 11.13
CA LEU A 40 12.65 12.83 10.06
C LEU A 40 12.77 13.77 8.85
N ASN A 41 11.97 14.83 8.79
CA ASN A 41 11.79 15.65 7.59
C ASN A 41 11.38 14.82 6.37
N TYR A 42 10.49 13.83 6.58
CA TYR A 42 9.91 12.99 5.54
C TYR A 42 8.55 13.55 5.11
N ARG A 43 8.22 13.35 3.85
CA ARG A 43 6.86 13.65 3.36
C ARG A 43 5.86 12.68 4.00
N CYS A 44 4.79 13.21 4.60
CA CYS A 44 3.68 12.41 5.11
C CYS A 44 2.54 12.44 4.10
N VAL A 45 2.07 11.26 3.69
CA VAL A 45 0.96 11.11 2.75
C VAL A 45 -0.12 10.18 3.29
N ASP A 46 -1.36 10.53 3.03
CA ASP A 46 -2.55 9.75 3.35
C ASP A 46 -3.41 9.61 2.08
N ARG A 47 -4.44 10.43 1.95
CA ARG A 47 -5.38 10.40 0.83
C ARG A 47 -4.79 10.90 -0.49
N GLU A 48 -3.69 11.62 -0.45
CA GLU A 48 -2.98 12.13 -1.63
C GLU A 48 -2.64 11.03 -2.64
N VAL A 49 -2.39 9.81 -2.16
CA VAL A 49 -2.15 8.65 -3.03
C VAL A 49 -3.38 8.31 -3.88
N LEU A 50 -4.59 8.47 -3.32
CA LEU A 50 -5.83 8.26 -4.08
C LEU A 50 -6.04 9.37 -5.12
N ILE A 51 -5.65 10.60 -4.79
CA ILE A 51 -5.67 11.73 -5.74
C ILE A 51 -4.70 11.47 -6.88
N GLU A 52 -3.49 11.01 -6.59
CA GLU A 52 -2.50 10.64 -7.60
C GLU A 52 -2.99 9.47 -8.47
N ALA A 53 -3.58 8.45 -7.86
CA ALA A 53 -4.18 7.33 -8.58
C ALA A 53 -5.33 7.81 -9.51
N SER A 54 -6.19 8.69 -9.02
CA SER A 54 -7.26 9.31 -9.80
C SER A 54 -6.72 10.08 -11.01
N ARG A 55 -5.74 10.95 -10.78
CA ARG A 55 -5.11 11.76 -11.82
C ARG A 55 -4.43 10.90 -12.89
N ARG A 56 -3.66 9.90 -12.48
CA ARG A 56 -2.83 9.08 -13.37
C ARG A 56 -3.63 8.06 -14.18
N TYR A 57 -4.63 7.45 -13.56
CA TYR A 57 -5.38 6.35 -14.15
C TYR A 57 -6.79 6.72 -14.60
N GLY A 58 -7.17 8.00 -14.47
CA GLY A 58 -8.47 8.50 -14.92
C GLY A 58 -9.67 7.92 -14.16
N ILE A 59 -9.46 7.42 -12.93
CA ILE A 59 -10.52 6.86 -12.09
C ILE A 59 -10.95 7.93 -11.09
N PRO A 60 -12.20 8.42 -11.11
CA PRO A 60 -12.65 9.45 -10.18
C PRO A 60 -12.43 9.05 -8.72
N GLU A 61 -11.97 9.97 -7.86
CA GLU A 61 -11.79 9.71 -6.42
C GLU A 61 -13.05 9.17 -5.75
N ALA A 62 -14.23 9.67 -6.17
CA ALA A 62 -15.51 9.17 -5.69
C ALA A 62 -15.69 7.66 -5.96
N LYS A 63 -15.10 7.14 -7.05
CA LYS A 63 -15.14 5.71 -7.36
C LYS A 63 -14.33 4.88 -6.36
N TYR A 64 -13.18 5.40 -5.92
CA TYR A 64 -12.41 4.73 -4.86
C TYR A 64 -13.18 4.72 -3.53
N ALA A 65 -13.87 5.79 -3.19
CA ALA A 65 -14.73 5.84 -2.01
C ALA A 65 -15.90 4.85 -2.13
N GLU A 66 -16.59 4.84 -3.27
CA GLU A 66 -17.67 3.90 -3.57
C GLU A 66 -17.22 2.43 -3.43
N ILE A 67 -16.06 2.07 -3.99
CA ILE A 67 -15.49 0.73 -3.87
C ILE A 67 -15.25 0.35 -2.41
N LEU A 68 -14.79 1.32 -1.61
CA LEU A 68 -14.52 1.11 -0.19
C LEU A 68 -15.81 1.08 0.65
N GLU A 69 -16.89 1.74 0.23
CA GLU A 69 -18.15 1.82 0.94
C GLU A 69 -19.16 0.76 0.51
N ALA A 70 -19.00 0.18 -0.69
CA ALA A 70 -19.92 -0.80 -1.24
C ALA A 70 -20.09 -2.01 -0.32
N GLU A 71 -21.32 -2.28 0.09
CA GLU A 71 -21.75 -3.52 0.71
C GLU A 71 -22.28 -4.44 -0.38
N GLY A 72 -21.55 -5.52 -0.65
CA GLY A 72 -21.72 -6.31 -1.85
C GLY A 72 -23.06 -7.06 -1.98
N HIS A 73 -23.89 -6.66 -2.95
CA HIS A 73 -24.99 -7.45 -3.48
C HIS A 73 -24.67 -8.07 -4.86
N TRP A 74 -23.57 -7.66 -5.50
CA TRP A 74 -23.10 -8.15 -6.80
C TRP A 74 -21.63 -8.53 -6.71
N TRP A 75 -21.35 -9.74 -6.24
CA TRP A 75 -20.02 -10.26 -5.92
C TRP A 75 -18.99 -10.07 -7.05
N GLU A 76 -19.32 -10.43 -8.27
CA GLU A 76 -18.38 -10.34 -9.40
C GLU A 76 -17.97 -8.89 -9.70
N ARG A 77 -18.93 -7.97 -9.80
CA ARG A 77 -18.67 -6.55 -10.06
C ARG A 77 -17.91 -5.88 -8.93
N TRP A 78 -18.17 -6.34 -7.71
CA TRP A 78 -17.43 -5.88 -6.53
C TRP A 78 -15.99 -6.36 -6.54
N MET A 79 -15.71 -7.61 -6.92
CA MET A 79 -14.36 -8.18 -7.03
C MET A 79 -13.53 -7.49 -8.13
N GLU A 80 -14.11 -7.18 -9.29
CA GLU A 80 -13.46 -6.38 -10.34
C GLU A 80 -13.08 -4.98 -9.83
N SER A 81 -13.99 -4.34 -9.12
CA SER A 81 -13.76 -3.02 -8.54
C SER A 81 -12.65 -3.04 -7.48
N LEU A 82 -12.61 -4.07 -6.63
CA LEU A 82 -11.54 -4.25 -5.65
C LEU A 82 -10.18 -4.51 -6.31
N ARG A 83 -10.15 -5.31 -7.38
CA ARG A 83 -8.94 -5.56 -8.16
C ARG A 83 -8.40 -4.28 -8.78
N LEU A 84 -9.28 -3.48 -9.40
CA LEU A 84 -8.94 -2.17 -9.96
C LEU A 84 -8.36 -1.26 -8.87
N TYR A 85 -9.04 -1.15 -7.73
CA TYR A 85 -8.59 -0.36 -6.58
C TYR A 85 -7.20 -0.77 -6.11
N ARG A 86 -6.99 -2.07 -5.85
CA ARG A 86 -5.72 -2.60 -5.35
C ARG A 86 -4.55 -2.28 -6.29
N ILE A 87 -4.72 -2.58 -7.58
CA ILE A 87 -3.67 -2.41 -8.58
C ILE A 87 -3.32 -0.93 -8.76
N THR A 88 -4.31 -0.07 -8.92
CA THR A 88 -4.06 1.36 -9.15
C THR A 88 -3.55 2.08 -7.90
N LEU A 89 -3.98 1.67 -6.71
CA LEU A 89 -3.43 2.18 -5.46
C LEU A 89 -1.96 1.81 -5.29
N GLN A 90 -1.60 0.54 -5.54
CA GLN A 90 -0.21 0.08 -5.45
C GLN A 90 0.68 0.83 -6.46
N ALA A 91 0.22 0.96 -7.69
CA ALA A 91 0.97 1.67 -8.72
C ALA A 91 1.17 3.16 -8.36
N ALA A 92 0.13 3.85 -7.89
CA ALA A 92 0.24 5.24 -7.44
C ALA A 92 1.17 5.37 -6.22
N MET A 93 1.10 4.42 -5.28
CA MET A 93 1.97 4.42 -4.11
C MET A 93 3.45 4.26 -4.49
N CYS A 94 3.77 3.38 -5.45
CA CYS A 94 5.12 3.24 -5.96
C CYS A 94 5.63 4.53 -6.62
N GLU A 95 4.76 5.28 -7.31
CA GLU A 95 5.14 6.57 -7.91
C GLU A 95 5.43 7.62 -6.85
N VAL A 96 4.56 7.73 -5.83
CA VAL A 96 4.75 8.68 -4.72
C VAL A 96 6.02 8.35 -3.93
N ALA A 97 6.29 7.05 -3.71
CA ALA A 97 7.48 6.59 -2.99
C ALA A 97 8.79 6.82 -3.77
N GLN A 98 8.74 6.88 -5.10
CA GLN A 98 9.90 7.20 -5.95
C GLN A 98 10.36 8.65 -5.78
N GLU A 99 9.50 9.54 -5.29
CA GLU A 99 9.82 10.97 -5.15
C GLU A 99 10.73 11.28 -3.94
N GLY A 100 10.91 10.33 -3.02
CA GLY A 100 11.78 10.49 -1.85
C GLY A 100 11.28 9.77 -0.60
N PRO A 101 11.94 10.01 0.55
CA PRO A 101 11.56 9.42 1.82
C PRO A 101 10.12 9.74 2.21
N LEU A 102 9.41 8.74 2.67
CA LEU A 102 7.96 8.78 2.76
C LEU A 102 7.44 8.16 4.05
N ILE A 103 6.44 8.80 4.65
CA ILE A 103 5.56 8.19 5.64
C ILE A 103 4.18 8.07 5.01
N TYR A 104 3.76 6.84 4.78
CA TYR A 104 2.38 6.56 4.41
C TYR A 104 1.56 6.26 5.66
N TYR A 105 0.63 7.13 5.97
CA TYR A 105 -0.34 6.94 7.03
C TYR A 105 -1.70 6.57 6.42
N GLY A 106 -2.09 5.30 6.54
CA GLY A 106 -3.30 4.90 5.86
C GLY A 106 -3.70 3.45 6.08
N ARG A 107 -4.49 2.95 5.14
CA ARG A 107 -4.97 1.56 5.14
C ARG A 107 -4.08 0.70 4.25
N ALA A 108 -3.87 -0.54 4.68
CA ALA A 108 -3.15 -1.54 3.90
C ALA A 108 -1.68 -1.19 3.58
N GLY A 109 -1.06 -0.24 4.29
CA GLY A 109 0.34 0.14 4.03
C GLY A 109 1.31 -1.03 4.02
N GLN A 110 1.10 -2.02 4.91
CA GLN A 110 1.90 -3.22 5.02
C GLN A 110 1.85 -4.12 3.77
N GLU A 111 0.80 -3.98 2.94
CA GLU A 111 0.58 -4.80 1.75
C GLU A 111 1.05 -4.12 0.45
N LEU A 112 1.33 -2.82 0.49
CA LEU A 112 1.62 -2.04 -0.72
C LEU A 112 3.05 -2.24 -1.23
N PHE A 113 3.98 -2.66 -0.36
CA PHE A 113 5.39 -2.85 -0.68
C PHE A 113 5.87 -4.26 -0.31
N PRO A 114 5.33 -5.31 -0.93
CA PRO A 114 5.74 -6.68 -0.63
C PRO A 114 7.21 -6.91 -0.98
N GLY A 115 7.97 -7.51 -0.05
CA GLY A 115 9.35 -7.89 -0.29
C GLY A 115 10.39 -6.76 -0.28
N ILE A 116 9.99 -5.52 0.00
CA ILE A 116 10.91 -4.39 0.05
C ILE A 116 11.49 -4.22 1.45
N SER A 117 12.78 -4.51 1.65
CA SER A 117 13.40 -4.51 2.97
C SER A 117 13.58 -3.12 3.59
N HIS A 118 13.68 -2.06 2.79
CA HIS A 118 13.79 -0.68 3.30
C HIS A 118 12.42 -0.02 3.61
N VAL A 119 11.38 -0.82 3.80
CA VAL A 119 10.05 -0.37 4.23
C VAL A 119 9.80 -0.84 5.65
N LEU A 120 9.70 0.10 6.60
CA LEU A 120 9.29 -0.18 7.97
C LEU A 120 7.76 -0.21 8.06
N LYS A 121 7.20 -1.33 8.49
CA LYS A 121 5.76 -1.54 8.63
C LYS A 121 5.35 -1.42 10.09
N VAL A 122 4.54 -0.42 10.41
CA VAL A 122 4.11 -0.09 11.77
C VAL A 122 2.61 -0.26 11.93
N LEU A 123 2.20 -0.87 13.05
CA LEU A 123 0.82 -0.92 13.48
C LEU A 123 0.64 -0.16 14.80
N ILE A 124 -0.24 0.83 14.83
CA ILE A 124 -0.66 1.53 16.04
C ILE A 124 -1.99 0.97 16.53
N VAL A 125 -2.00 0.45 17.74
CA VAL A 125 -3.18 -0.11 18.40
C VAL A 125 -3.50 0.62 19.71
N ALA A 126 -4.73 0.51 20.16
CA ALA A 126 -5.15 0.93 21.50
C ALA A 126 -6.31 0.05 22.00
N PRO A 127 -6.44 -0.17 23.32
CA PRO A 127 -7.59 -0.85 23.92
C PRO A 127 -8.91 -0.17 23.57
N MET A 128 -10.00 -0.94 23.59
CA MET A 128 -11.33 -0.45 23.26
C MET A 128 -11.72 0.74 24.14
N GLU A 129 -11.42 0.68 25.43
CA GLU A 129 -11.75 1.72 26.42
C GLU A 129 -11.08 3.06 26.08
N TYR A 130 -9.80 3.03 25.70
CA TYR A 130 -9.07 4.22 25.25
C TYR A 130 -9.72 4.81 23.99
N ARG A 131 -9.99 3.99 23.00
CA ARG A 131 -10.60 4.39 21.73
C ARG A 131 -12.01 4.96 21.91
N MET A 132 -12.79 4.42 22.86
CA MET A 132 -14.10 4.95 23.23
C MET A 132 -14.02 6.36 23.83
N GLN A 133 -13.00 6.65 24.62
CA GLN A 133 -12.75 8.00 25.14
C GLN A 133 -12.46 8.98 24.02
N GLU A 134 -11.62 8.58 23.04
CA GLU A 134 -11.33 9.39 21.86
C GLU A 134 -12.58 9.62 20.98
N VAL A 135 -13.41 8.61 20.78
CA VAL A 135 -14.70 8.76 20.07
C VAL A 135 -15.63 9.72 20.81
N LYS A 136 -15.69 9.62 22.15
CA LYS A 136 -16.49 10.54 22.96
C LYS A 136 -16.01 11.99 22.80
N SER A 137 -14.71 12.20 22.87
CA SER A 137 -14.09 13.53 22.70
C SER A 137 -14.37 14.13 21.33
N GLN A 138 -14.23 13.34 20.26
CA GLN A 138 -14.28 13.84 18.88
C GLN A 138 -15.70 13.85 18.27
N LYS A 139 -16.58 12.93 18.70
CA LYS A 139 -17.92 12.73 18.12
C LYS A 139 -19.07 12.85 19.11
N GLY A 140 -18.80 12.97 20.40
CA GLY A 140 -19.83 13.01 21.43
C GLY A 140 -20.56 11.68 21.66
N LEU A 141 -20.10 10.57 21.07
CA LEU A 141 -20.65 9.24 21.31
C LEU A 141 -20.02 8.64 22.55
N ASP A 142 -20.82 8.01 23.41
CA ASP A 142 -20.34 7.36 24.63
C ASP A 142 -20.97 5.98 24.86
N GLY A 143 -20.47 5.27 25.88
CA GLY A 143 -20.98 3.97 26.31
C GLY A 143 -21.10 2.95 25.19
N GLU A 144 -22.23 2.26 25.11
CA GLU A 144 -22.48 1.23 24.11
C GLU A 144 -22.53 1.79 22.67
N ASN A 145 -22.91 3.06 22.48
CA ASN A 145 -22.93 3.70 21.16
C ASN A 145 -21.50 3.85 20.61
N ALA A 146 -20.55 4.33 21.43
CA ALA A 146 -19.14 4.42 21.04
C ALA A 146 -18.54 3.04 20.73
N LYS A 147 -18.87 2.06 21.57
CA LYS A 147 -18.39 0.68 21.41
C LYS A 147 -18.93 0.02 20.14
N HIS A 148 -20.23 0.18 19.87
CA HIS A 148 -20.85 -0.32 18.64
C HIS A 148 -20.21 0.33 17.40
N PHE A 149 -20.07 1.64 17.40
CA PHE A 149 -19.44 2.39 16.32
C PHE A 149 -18.02 1.89 16.02
N LEU A 150 -17.18 1.71 17.04
CA LEU A 150 -15.80 1.21 16.87
C LEU A 150 -15.77 -0.23 16.35
N ARG A 151 -16.64 -1.10 16.85
CA ARG A 151 -16.75 -2.49 16.36
C ARG A 151 -17.12 -2.55 14.89
N GLU A 152 -18.05 -1.70 14.44
CA GLU A 152 -18.41 -1.62 13.03
C GLU A 152 -17.26 -1.13 12.16
N LEU A 153 -16.52 -0.12 12.61
CA LEU A 153 -15.32 0.34 11.89
C LEU A 153 -14.27 -0.77 11.74
N ASP A 154 -14.00 -1.51 12.83
CA ASP A 154 -13.05 -2.62 12.82
C ASP A 154 -13.54 -3.75 11.90
N ARG A 155 -14.83 -4.11 11.97
CA ARG A 155 -15.45 -5.15 11.13
C ARG A 155 -15.36 -4.81 9.64
N VAL A 156 -15.72 -3.58 9.27
CA VAL A 156 -15.65 -3.10 7.89
C VAL A 156 -14.20 -3.13 7.40
N ARG A 157 -13.26 -2.70 8.22
CA ARG A 157 -11.83 -2.73 7.88
C ARG A 157 -11.32 -4.15 7.67
N SER A 158 -11.62 -5.08 8.59
CA SER A 158 -11.20 -6.49 8.47
C SER A 158 -11.77 -7.13 7.21
N ARG A 159 -13.06 -6.92 6.92
CA ARG A 159 -13.69 -7.43 5.70
C ARG A 159 -12.98 -6.92 4.43
N ARG A 160 -12.65 -5.64 4.38
CA ARG A 160 -11.95 -5.05 3.23
C ARG A 160 -10.54 -5.59 3.06
N MET A 161 -9.78 -5.73 4.16
CA MET A 161 -8.43 -6.27 4.10
C MET A 161 -8.41 -7.71 3.61
N ARG A 162 -9.34 -8.56 4.09
CA ARG A 162 -9.51 -9.92 3.57
C ARG A 162 -9.85 -9.93 2.08
N ALA A 163 -10.77 -9.08 1.64
CA ALA A 163 -11.19 -9.02 0.25
C ALA A 163 -10.12 -8.49 -0.72
N LEU A 164 -9.33 -7.49 -0.29
CA LEU A 164 -8.29 -6.87 -1.12
C LEU A 164 -6.98 -7.66 -1.13
N PHE A 165 -6.57 -8.19 0.02
CA PHE A 165 -5.22 -8.72 0.22
C PHE A 165 -5.20 -10.12 0.83
N ASN A 166 -6.37 -10.69 1.19
CA ASN A 166 -6.49 -11.96 1.91
C ASN A 166 -5.72 -11.98 3.24
N THR A 167 -5.64 -10.84 3.93
CA THR A 167 -4.90 -10.66 5.19
C THR A 167 -5.77 -10.08 6.29
N GLU A 168 -5.31 -10.24 7.52
CA GLU A 168 -5.90 -9.62 8.71
C GLU A 168 -5.08 -8.40 9.11
N TRP A 169 -5.72 -7.24 9.14
CA TRP A 169 -4.99 -5.99 9.43
C TRP A 169 -4.47 -5.89 10.87
N GLN A 170 -4.97 -6.72 11.79
CA GLN A 170 -4.53 -6.77 13.18
C GLN A 170 -3.50 -7.88 13.44
N ASP A 171 -3.17 -8.70 12.44
CA ASP A 171 -2.15 -9.73 12.62
C ASP A 171 -0.78 -9.07 12.80
N PRO A 172 -0.15 -9.21 13.98
CA PRO A 172 1.15 -8.58 14.25
C PRO A 172 2.27 -9.11 13.34
N VAL A 173 2.14 -10.31 12.77
CA VAL A 173 3.13 -10.90 11.86
C VAL A 173 3.28 -10.07 10.56
N GLY A 174 2.27 -9.31 10.18
CA GLY A 174 2.30 -8.40 9.03
C GLY A 174 3.08 -7.10 9.26
N TYR A 175 3.67 -6.88 10.46
CA TYR A 175 4.31 -5.64 10.85
C TYR A 175 5.66 -5.87 11.52
N ASP A 176 6.57 -4.92 11.35
CA ASP A 176 7.88 -4.93 12.00
C ASP A 176 7.81 -4.34 13.41
N LEU A 177 6.86 -3.42 13.65
CA LEU A 177 6.67 -2.75 14.93
C LEU A 177 5.19 -2.58 15.26
N VAL A 178 4.77 -3.01 16.45
CA VAL A 178 3.41 -2.81 16.98
C VAL A 178 3.46 -1.99 18.24
N ILE A 179 2.77 -0.84 18.24
CA ILE A 179 2.79 0.12 19.36
C ILE A 179 1.39 0.29 19.95
N ASN A 180 1.28 0.12 21.26
CA ASN A 180 0.06 0.44 22.01
C ASN A 180 0.10 1.90 22.48
N SER A 181 -0.63 2.77 21.80
CA SER A 181 -0.67 4.20 22.06
C SER A 181 -1.37 4.60 23.38
N SER A 182 -2.10 3.70 24.02
CA SER A 182 -2.64 3.95 25.35
C SER A 182 -1.58 3.92 26.46
N ARG A 183 -0.41 3.33 26.17
CA ARG A 183 0.70 3.18 27.12
C ARG A 183 1.93 3.98 26.73
N ILE A 184 2.13 4.18 25.43
CA ILE A 184 3.28 4.86 24.86
C ILE A 184 2.78 6.20 24.31
N ALA A 185 3.26 7.28 24.87
CA ALA A 185 2.90 8.65 24.45
C ALA A 185 3.34 8.90 23.00
N THR A 186 2.65 9.79 22.31
CA THR A 186 2.90 10.16 20.90
C THR A 186 4.38 10.48 20.62
N ASP A 187 5.02 11.28 21.46
CA ASP A 187 6.45 11.64 21.29
C ASP A 187 7.37 10.42 21.43
N SER A 188 7.10 9.53 22.39
CA SER A 188 7.87 8.31 22.58
C SER A 188 7.68 7.33 21.43
N ALA A 189 6.44 7.18 20.94
CA ALA A 189 6.14 6.35 19.77
C ALA A 189 6.85 6.88 18.53
N ALA A 190 6.78 8.19 18.28
CA ALA A 190 7.47 8.82 17.16
C ALA A 190 8.98 8.63 17.23
N HIS A 191 9.57 8.77 18.42
CA HIS A 191 10.99 8.55 18.62
C HIS A 191 11.41 7.10 18.35
N LEU A 192 10.67 6.12 18.87
CA LEU A 192 10.93 4.70 18.63
C LEU A 192 10.89 4.36 17.13
N ILE A 193 9.86 4.82 16.41
CA ILE A 193 9.73 4.58 14.98
C ILE A 193 10.87 5.26 14.20
N SER A 194 11.18 6.52 14.55
CA SER A 194 12.24 7.27 13.89
C SER A 194 13.63 6.64 14.09
N GLN A 195 13.90 6.08 15.26
CA GLN A 195 15.14 5.34 15.51
C GLN A 195 15.18 4.01 14.78
N THR A 196 14.03 3.33 14.69
CA THR A 196 13.95 2.01 14.03
C THR A 196 14.20 2.12 12.53
N VAL A 197 13.56 3.08 11.84
CA VAL A 197 13.71 3.24 10.38
C VAL A 197 15.14 3.63 9.96
N GLN A 198 15.95 4.17 10.89
CA GLN A 198 17.34 4.53 10.63
C GLN A 198 18.32 3.36 10.82
N ARG A 199 17.85 2.20 11.28
CA ARG A 199 18.66 1.00 11.45
C ARG A 199 19.08 0.41 10.10
N GLU A 200 20.18 -0.36 10.10
CA GLU A 200 20.72 -0.98 8.88
C GLU A 200 19.71 -1.86 8.15
N GLU A 201 18.84 -2.55 8.89
CA GLU A 201 17.82 -3.43 8.35
C GLU A 201 16.81 -2.70 7.43
N PHE A 202 16.64 -1.38 7.63
CA PHE A 202 15.72 -0.54 6.86
C PHE A 202 16.44 0.46 5.95
N ARG A 203 17.75 0.34 5.78
CA ARG A 203 18.49 1.12 4.79
C ARG A 203 18.29 0.53 3.39
N PRO A 204 18.10 1.37 2.37
CA PRO A 204 18.12 0.92 1.00
C PRO A 204 19.43 0.23 0.66
N THR A 205 19.34 -0.90 -0.01
CA THR A 205 20.45 -1.62 -0.62
C THR A 205 20.23 -1.68 -2.13
N ALA A 206 21.26 -1.92 -2.91
CA ALA A 206 21.12 -2.08 -4.37
C ALA A 206 20.08 -3.17 -4.72
N GLU A 207 20.00 -4.24 -3.92
CA GLU A 207 19.02 -5.31 -4.09
C GLU A 207 17.60 -4.84 -3.77
N SER A 208 17.40 -4.16 -2.65
CA SER A 208 16.06 -3.68 -2.27
C SER A 208 15.56 -2.56 -3.18
N GLU A 209 16.45 -1.72 -3.70
CA GLU A 209 16.13 -0.72 -4.71
C GLU A 209 15.74 -1.37 -6.04
N LYS A 210 16.50 -2.39 -6.50
CA LYS A 210 16.11 -3.17 -7.66
C LYS A 210 14.72 -3.80 -7.46
N THR A 211 14.49 -4.45 -6.33
CA THR A 211 13.19 -5.05 -6.00
C THR A 211 12.06 -4.01 -6.02
N PHE A 212 12.31 -2.81 -5.52
CA PHE A 212 11.35 -1.71 -5.59
C PHE A 212 11.08 -1.25 -7.03
N GLN A 213 12.09 -1.11 -7.88
CA GLN A 213 11.90 -0.76 -9.29
C GLN A 213 11.13 -1.85 -10.05
N ASP A 214 11.40 -3.11 -9.77
CA ASP A 214 10.68 -4.25 -10.35
C ASP A 214 9.20 -4.27 -9.89
N LEU A 215 8.93 -4.02 -8.61
CA LEU A 215 7.57 -3.86 -8.10
C LEU A 215 6.85 -2.70 -8.80
N ARG A 216 7.50 -1.56 -8.93
CA ARG A 216 6.97 -0.36 -9.59
C ARG A 216 6.64 -0.62 -11.05
N THR A 217 7.53 -1.26 -11.80
CA THR A 217 7.31 -1.62 -13.21
C THR A 217 6.15 -2.60 -13.33
N THR A 218 6.12 -3.63 -12.48
CA THR A 218 5.01 -4.59 -12.40
C THR A 218 3.68 -3.89 -12.16
N ALA A 219 3.61 -3.00 -11.16
CA ALA A 219 2.38 -2.28 -10.80
C ALA A 219 1.91 -1.33 -11.93
N ARG A 220 2.84 -0.67 -12.62
CA ARG A 220 2.53 0.16 -13.79
C ARG A 220 1.91 -0.65 -14.93
N VAL A 221 2.51 -1.79 -15.28
CA VAL A 221 1.99 -2.66 -16.33
C VAL A 221 0.62 -3.20 -15.95
N GLN A 222 0.44 -3.67 -14.73
CA GLN A 222 -0.87 -4.11 -14.23
C GLN A 222 -1.91 -2.99 -14.29
N ALA A 223 -1.54 -1.76 -13.91
CA ALA A 223 -2.44 -0.61 -13.97
C ALA A 223 -2.79 -0.24 -15.41
N ALA A 224 -1.85 -0.26 -16.35
CA ALA A 224 -2.11 -0.02 -17.76
C ALA A 224 -3.06 -1.07 -18.34
N LEU A 225 -2.86 -2.34 -18.02
CA LEU A 225 -3.72 -3.44 -18.48
C LEU A 225 -5.14 -3.35 -17.90
N ILE A 226 -5.30 -3.08 -16.61
CA ILE A 226 -6.63 -3.07 -15.97
C ILE A 226 -7.45 -1.81 -16.30
N THR A 227 -6.80 -0.73 -16.69
CA THR A 227 -7.48 0.50 -17.12
C THR A 227 -7.83 0.51 -18.62
N SER A 228 -7.21 -0.36 -19.42
CA SER A 228 -7.54 -0.50 -20.84
C SER A 228 -8.89 -1.21 -21.02
N PRO A 229 -9.81 -0.66 -21.84
CA PRO A 229 -11.11 -1.29 -22.12
C PRO A 229 -11.04 -2.71 -22.67
N LYS A 230 -9.98 -3.06 -23.41
CA LYS A 230 -9.81 -4.36 -24.06
C LYS A 230 -9.28 -5.43 -23.10
N THR A 231 -8.49 -5.05 -22.10
CA THR A 231 -7.77 -6.02 -21.25
C THR A 231 -8.22 -6.01 -19.79
N ARG A 232 -9.08 -5.05 -19.38
CA ARG A 232 -9.51 -4.87 -17.98
C ARG A 232 -10.08 -6.13 -17.31
N ASN A 233 -10.77 -6.96 -18.07
CA ASN A 233 -11.45 -8.15 -17.55
C ASN A 233 -10.57 -9.40 -17.57
N ILE A 234 -9.35 -9.30 -18.12
CA ILE A 234 -8.43 -10.43 -18.20
C ILE A 234 -7.62 -10.51 -16.91
N ILE A 235 -7.55 -11.70 -16.33
CA ILE A 235 -6.74 -11.95 -15.13
C ILE A 235 -5.36 -12.44 -15.58
N LEU A 236 -4.37 -11.58 -15.45
CA LEU A 236 -2.98 -11.84 -15.81
C LEU A 236 -2.08 -11.74 -14.59
N ASN A 237 -1.09 -12.61 -14.54
CA ASN A 237 0.04 -12.48 -13.63
C ASN A 237 1.16 -11.70 -14.35
N VAL A 238 1.64 -10.64 -13.74
CA VAL A 238 2.69 -9.79 -14.29
C VAL A 238 3.84 -9.72 -13.29
N ARG A 239 5.06 -9.91 -13.77
CA ARG A 239 6.29 -9.78 -12.99
C ARG A 239 7.31 -9.03 -13.81
N SER A 240 8.14 -8.23 -13.17
CA SER A 240 9.30 -7.55 -13.78
C SER A 240 10.58 -8.01 -13.11
N ASP A 241 11.64 -8.13 -13.90
CA ASP A 241 13.01 -8.30 -13.45
C ASP A 241 13.93 -7.42 -14.31
N GLY A 242 14.42 -6.32 -13.74
CA GLY A 242 15.28 -5.38 -14.45
C GLY A 242 14.65 -4.77 -15.70
N GLY A 243 13.33 -4.59 -15.72
CA GLY A 243 12.59 -4.06 -16.86
C GLY A 243 12.12 -5.13 -17.87
N GLN A 244 12.58 -6.37 -17.76
CA GLN A 244 12.00 -7.49 -18.51
C GLN A 244 10.70 -7.91 -17.83
N VAL A 245 9.58 -7.83 -18.56
CA VAL A 245 8.25 -8.11 -18.05
C VAL A 245 7.77 -9.47 -18.53
N HIS A 246 7.43 -10.34 -17.59
CA HIS A 246 6.82 -11.64 -17.84
C HIS A 246 5.32 -11.55 -17.56
N ILE A 247 4.51 -11.90 -18.53
CA ILE A 247 3.04 -11.91 -18.42
C ILE A 247 2.54 -13.34 -18.66
N SER A 248 1.86 -13.90 -17.66
CA SER A 248 1.29 -15.23 -17.76
C SER A 248 -0.20 -15.23 -17.41
N GLY A 249 -0.94 -16.21 -17.98
CA GLY A 249 -2.36 -16.35 -17.71
C GLY A 249 -3.08 -17.21 -18.74
N ILE A 250 -4.42 -17.16 -18.71
CA ILE A 250 -5.29 -17.88 -19.63
C ILE A 250 -6.02 -16.87 -20.49
N LEU A 251 -5.98 -17.05 -21.81
CA LEU A 251 -6.62 -16.17 -22.77
C LEU A 251 -7.30 -16.96 -23.89
N ALA A 252 -8.60 -16.72 -24.10
CA ALA A 252 -9.37 -17.38 -25.15
C ALA A 252 -9.12 -16.78 -26.55
N ASP A 253 -8.74 -15.51 -26.62
CA ASP A 253 -8.55 -14.77 -27.87
C ASP A 253 -7.06 -14.44 -28.08
N PRO A 254 -6.36 -15.11 -29.02
CA PRO A 254 -4.95 -14.86 -29.30
C PRO A 254 -4.64 -13.42 -29.80
N ASP A 255 -5.63 -12.73 -30.39
CA ASP A 255 -5.40 -11.35 -30.87
C ASP A 255 -5.27 -10.35 -29.71
N LEU A 256 -5.84 -10.66 -28.55
CA LEU A 256 -5.65 -9.87 -27.34
C LEU A 256 -4.23 -9.98 -26.78
N GLU A 257 -3.49 -11.06 -27.05
CA GLU A 257 -2.09 -11.18 -26.62
C GLU A 257 -1.22 -10.08 -27.23
N LYS A 258 -1.39 -9.81 -28.51
CA LYS A 258 -0.67 -8.72 -29.20
C LYS A 258 -0.96 -7.35 -28.57
N GLU A 259 -2.22 -7.14 -28.18
CA GLU A 259 -2.62 -5.90 -27.50
C GLU A 259 -2.05 -5.81 -26.08
N ILE A 260 -2.01 -6.91 -25.32
CA ILE A 260 -1.38 -7.01 -24.01
C ILE A 260 0.11 -6.65 -24.11
N VAL A 261 0.83 -7.25 -25.06
CA VAL A 261 2.26 -6.97 -25.29
C VAL A 261 2.45 -5.51 -25.68
N ARG A 262 1.61 -4.96 -26.56
CA ARG A 262 1.68 -3.55 -26.96
C ARG A 262 1.52 -2.63 -25.78
N ILE A 263 0.47 -2.82 -24.97
CA ILE A 263 0.22 -2.00 -23.77
C ILE A 263 1.38 -2.09 -22.79
N ALA A 264 1.92 -3.29 -22.57
CA ALA A 264 3.03 -3.47 -21.64
C ALA A 264 4.31 -2.78 -22.14
N LYS A 265 4.63 -2.86 -23.44
CA LYS A 265 5.80 -2.19 -24.04
C LYS A 265 5.73 -0.67 -24.00
N ASP A 266 4.54 -0.08 -23.99
CA ASP A 266 4.33 1.36 -23.88
C ASP A 266 4.58 1.89 -22.46
N VAL A 267 4.76 1.01 -21.46
CA VAL A 267 4.97 1.41 -20.06
C VAL A 267 6.43 1.80 -19.82
N VAL A 268 6.63 2.96 -19.23
CA VAL A 268 7.97 3.46 -18.88
C VAL A 268 8.66 2.53 -17.88
N GLY A 269 9.88 2.10 -18.22
CA GLY A 269 10.67 1.16 -17.44
C GLY A 269 10.65 -0.28 -17.97
N VAL A 270 9.79 -0.57 -18.95
CA VAL A 270 9.77 -1.87 -19.65
C VAL A 270 10.79 -1.87 -20.77
N THR A 271 11.69 -2.85 -20.76
CA THR A 271 12.73 -3.05 -21.80
C THR A 271 12.35 -4.16 -22.78
N ASP A 272 11.67 -5.20 -22.28
CA ASP A 272 11.13 -6.29 -23.10
C ASP A 272 9.94 -6.94 -22.42
N VAL A 273 9.14 -7.68 -23.21
CA VAL A 273 7.92 -8.38 -22.74
C VAL A 273 7.94 -9.81 -23.26
N MET A 274 7.87 -10.75 -22.33
CA MET A 274 7.70 -12.18 -22.60
C MET A 274 6.30 -12.61 -22.11
N THR A 275 5.64 -13.43 -22.90
CA THR A 275 4.32 -13.98 -22.60
C THR A 275 4.36 -15.48 -22.45
N ASP A 276 3.63 -16.00 -21.47
CA ASP A 276 3.34 -17.40 -21.25
C ASP A 276 1.82 -17.51 -21.01
N ILE A 277 1.10 -17.35 -22.12
CA ILE A 277 -0.36 -17.27 -22.13
C ILE A 277 -0.91 -18.54 -22.78
N GLU A 278 -1.69 -19.28 -22.02
CA GLU A 278 -2.29 -20.54 -22.46
C GLU A 278 -3.76 -20.35 -22.90
N PRO A 279 -4.25 -21.14 -23.87
CA PRO A 279 -5.67 -21.21 -24.16
C PRO A 279 -6.43 -21.85 -22.97
N PRO A 280 -7.74 -21.53 -22.78
CA PRO A 280 -8.53 -22.16 -21.74
C PRO A 280 -8.61 -23.70 -21.97
N PRO A 281 -8.62 -24.50 -20.89
CA PRO A 281 -8.78 -25.95 -20.99
C PRO A 281 -10.04 -26.33 -21.79
N ILE A 282 -9.95 -27.37 -22.58
CA ILE A 282 -11.02 -27.82 -23.52
C ILE A 282 -12.35 -28.12 -22.78
N GLU A 283 -12.29 -28.50 -21.51
CA GLU A 283 -13.45 -28.78 -20.66
C GLU A 283 -14.38 -27.55 -20.45
N TYR A 284 -13.88 -26.34 -20.66
CA TYR A 284 -14.63 -25.07 -20.53
C TYR A 284 -15.12 -24.51 -21.88
N MET A 285 -14.89 -25.24 -23.00
CA MET A 285 -15.27 -24.78 -24.35
C MET A 285 -16.63 -25.32 -24.82
N HIS A 286 -17.36 -26.07 -24.00
CA HIS A 286 -18.70 -26.55 -24.34
C HIS A 286 -19.77 -25.70 -23.65
N PRO A 287 -20.79 -25.22 -24.43
CA PRO A 287 -21.90 -24.42 -23.90
C PRO A 287 -22.83 -25.22 -23.01
#